data_a0be7184ae12fcd2cca37f2d58e5870a
#
_entry.id   a0be7184ae12fcd2cca37f2d58e5870a
#
_cell.length_a   1.000
_cell.length_b   1.000
_cell.length_c   1.000
_cell.angle_alpha   90.00
_cell.angle_beta   90.00
_cell.angle_gamma   90.00
#
_symmetry.space_group_name_H-M   'P 1'
#
loop_
_entity.id
_entity.type
_entity.pdbx_description
1 polymer ?
#
loop_
_entity_poly.entity_id
_entity_poly.type
_entity_poly.pdbx_seq_one_letter_code
_entity_poly.pdbx_strand_id
1 'polypeptide(L)'
;MFELEDTTMDNFAKITVVGVGGGGIDAVNNMIEQGLENVGFIAIDSDAETLLKSVAPKRVQIGEKMPGGQGPNGQPETSEGLAEESREDILDSLRSADMVFVVAGVGRDTDSGGASVVAGCAKELGALTVALVTEPFCAKEKEVASKDAFVIDKLKEQADAVITVSRQCLWEINGQDTSIEEAVRAADNIFYQIVKGIGDIIGQSGIDNLDFADVKSILANSGTAFIGFGEAVGENSSLAAVKTAIESPLLKGLKGARAILMNIVGSSSSIGGMIEVNEATTAIQELAHQDAEIIWGVTTDEAMGEKASVIVIATKLAEDSDEVEV
;
A
#
# COMPACT_ATOMS: atom_id res chain seq x y z
N MET A 1 -46.39 -8.92 1.48
CA MET A 1 -45.49 -7.82 1.10
C MET A 1 -44.14 -8.24 1.69
N PHE A 2 -43.27 -8.81 0.86
CA PHE A 2 -41.92 -9.14 1.29
C PHE A 2 -41.11 -7.84 1.15
N GLU A 3 -40.67 -7.29 2.27
CA GLU A 3 -39.62 -6.27 2.30
C GLU A 3 -38.34 -6.95 1.79
N LEU A 4 -37.87 -6.54 0.64
CA LEU A 4 -36.49 -6.80 0.22
C LEU A 4 -35.63 -5.92 1.13
N GLU A 5 -35.06 -6.52 2.16
CA GLU A 5 -33.91 -5.91 2.85
C GLU A 5 -32.84 -5.62 1.80
N ASP A 6 -32.33 -4.43 1.84
CA ASP A 6 -31.32 -3.88 0.92
C ASP A 6 -29.97 -4.58 1.23
N THR A 7 -29.86 -5.84 0.80
CA THR A 7 -28.67 -6.70 1.04
C THR A 7 -27.52 -6.43 0.06
N THR A 8 -27.58 -5.35 -0.71
CA THR A 8 -26.56 -5.07 -1.75
C THR A 8 -25.38 -4.24 -1.29
N MET A 9 -25.38 -3.71 -0.06
CA MET A 9 -24.28 -2.86 0.46
C MET A 9 -23.32 -3.59 1.42
N ASP A 10 -23.62 -4.81 1.87
CA ASP A 10 -22.85 -5.51 2.91
C ASP A 10 -21.78 -6.49 2.40
N ASN A 11 -21.53 -6.58 1.10
CA ASN A 11 -20.65 -7.61 0.53
C ASN A 11 -19.26 -7.13 0.09
N PHE A 12 -18.92 -5.85 0.25
CA PHE A 12 -17.59 -5.37 -0.09
C PHE A 12 -16.67 -5.37 1.14
N ALA A 13 -15.42 -5.84 0.96
CA ALA A 13 -14.43 -5.80 2.04
C ALA A 13 -14.19 -4.36 2.48
N LYS A 14 -14.22 -4.14 3.79
CA LYS A 14 -14.03 -2.81 4.40
C LYS A 14 -12.54 -2.51 4.51
N ILE A 15 -12.09 -1.56 3.70
CA ILE A 15 -10.70 -1.09 3.69
C ILE A 15 -10.56 0.07 4.68
N THR A 16 -9.53 0.03 5.51
CA THR A 16 -9.17 1.13 6.41
C THR A 16 -7.71 1.52 6.21
N VAL A 17 -7.45 2.81 6.05
CA VAL A 17 -6.09 3.37 6.01
C VAL A 17 -5.78 4.04 7.33
N VAL A 18 -4.67 3.67 7.94
CA VAL A 18 -4.19 4.18 9.20
C VAL A 18 -2.89 4.93 8.99
N GLY A 19 -2.90 6.23 9.15
CA GLY A 19 -1.68 7.05 9.15
C GLY A 19 -1.08 7.08 10.56
N VAL A 20 0.16 6.61 10.68
CA VAL A 20 0.89 6.57 11.96
C VAL A 20 2.03 7.57 11.93
N GLY A 21 2.04 8.47 12.90
CA GLY A 21 2.98 9.58 12.97
C GLY A 21 2.74 10.67 11.94
N GLY A 22 3.47 11.77 12.02
CA GLY A 22 3.27 12.94 11.17
C GLY A 22 3.28 12.61 9.67
N GLY A 23 4.27 11.85 9.19
CA GLY A 23 4.37 11.48 7.78
C GLY A 23 3.23 10.57 7.30
N GLY A 24 2.79 9.62 8.13
CA GLY A 24 1.63 8.77 7.81
C GLY A 24 0.32 9.56 7.80
N ILE A 25 0.17 10.52 8.71
CA ILE A 25 -1.00 11.41 8.77
C ILE A 25 -1.05 12.34 7.57
N ASP A 26 0.08 12.88 7.12
CA ASP A 26 0.15 13.73 5.93
C ASP A 26 -0.28 12.96 4.67
N ALA A 27 0.17 11.70 4.53
CA ALA A 27 -0.27 10.83 3.44
C ALA A 27 -1.78 10.54 3.50
N VAL A 28 -2.34 10.28 4.68
CA VAL A 28 -3.79 10.09 4.86
C VAL A 28 -4.56 11.37 4.51
N ASN A 29 -4.10 12.53 4.97
CA ASN A 29 -4.72 13.80 4.62
C ASN A 29 -4.73 14.02 3.10
N ASN A 30 -3.62 13.73 2.42
CA ASN A 30 -3.51 13.81 0.97
C ASN A 30 -4.52 12.88 0.26
N MET A 31 -4.71 11.64 0.75
CA MET A 31 -5.69 10.70 0.19
C MET A 31 -7.13 11.21 0.32
N ILE A 32 -7.45 11.80 1.47
CA ILE A 32 -8.78 12.39 1.73
C ILE A 32 -9.01 13.61 0.83
N GLU A 33 -8.01 14.49 0.69
CA GLU A 33 -8.09 15.68 -0.15
C GLU A 33 -8.22 15.35 -1.64
N GLN A 34 -7.62 14.23 -2.09
CA GLN A 34 -7.80 13.71 -3.44
C GLN A 34 -9.13 13.00 -3.66
N GLY A 35 -9.98 12.91 -2.64
CA GLY A 35 -11.33 12.35 -2.76
C GLY A 35 -11.36 10.83 -2.87
N LEU A 36 -10.46 10.12 -2.20
CA LEU A 36 -10.52 8.65 -2.16
C LEU A 36 -11.76 8.20 -1.38
N GLU A 37 -12.67 7.53 -2.08
CA GLU A 37 -13.96 7.07 -1.56
C GLU A 37 -13.92 5.59 -1.15
N ASN A 38 -14.94 5.16 -0.39
CA ASN A 38 -15.14 3.76 0.07
C ASN A 38 -14.02 3.20 0.95
N VAL A 39 -13.24 4.08 1.59
CA VAL A 39 -12.14 3.74 2.49
C VAL A 39 -12.31 4.47 3.82
N GLY A 40 -12.13 3.76 4.94
CA GLY A 40 -12.07 4.38 6.26
C GLY A 40 -10.69 4.99 6.51
N PHE A 41 -10.63 6.12 7.24
CA PHE A 41 -9.36 6.78 7.56
C PHE A 41 -9.21 6.98 9.07
N ILE A 42 -8.02 6.66 9.58
CA ILE A 42 -7.66 6.82 10.99
C ILE A 42 -6.28 7.49 11.04
N ALA A 43 -6.14 8.49 11.92
CA ALA A 43 -4.86 9.10 12.25
C ALA A 43 -4.44 8.67 13.66
N ILE A 44 -3.20 8.22 13.81
CA ILE A 44 -2.62 7.79 15.09
C ILE A 44 -1.31 8.53 15.33
N ASP A 45 -1.19 9.22 16.47
CA ASP A 45 0.02 9.95 16.86
C ASP A 45 0.05 10.10 18.38
N SER A 46 1.23 10.31 18.93
CA SER A 46 1.42 10.68 20.34
C SER A 46 1.19 12.18 20.58
N ASP A 47 1.38 13.00 19.54
CA ASP A 47 1.21 14.45 19.58
C ASP A 47 -0.21 14.88 19.24
N ALA A 48 -0.90 15.44 20.22
CA ALA A 48 -2.24 15.98 20.05
C ALA A 48 -2.31 17.13 19.03
N GLU A 49 -1.26 17.93 18.85
CA GLU A 49 -1.25 19.03 17.90
C GLU A 49 -1.23 18.49 16.45
N THR A 50 -0.48 17.43 16.19
CA THR A 50 -0.45 16.73 14.91
C THR A 50 -1.82 16.13 14.60
N LEU A 51 -2.46 15.48 15.57
CA LEU A 51 -3.82 14.93 15.41
C LEU A 51 -4.86 15.99 15.13
N LEU A 52 -4.75 17.17 15.75
CA LEU A 52 -5.69 18.29 15.50
C LEU A 52 -5.60 18.83 14.07
N LYS A 53 -4.45 18.72 13.41
CA LYS A 53 -4.25 19.13 12.01
C LYS A 53 -4.76 18.09 11.01
N SER A 54 -4.96 16.85 11.45
CA SER A 54 -5.46 15.79 10.58
C SER A 54 -6.93 16.04 10.19
N VAL A 55 -7.24 15.76 8.93
CA VAL A 55 -8.62 15.74 8.40
C VAL A 55 -9.26 14.36 8.49
N ALA A 56 -8.55 13.36 9.00
CA ALA A 56 -9.08 12.02 9.21
C ALA A 56 -10.31 12.05 10.15
N PRO A 57 -11.39 11.33 9.80
CA PRO A 57 -12.62 11.30 10.60
C PRO A 57 -12.42 10.63 11.97
N LYS A 58 -11.47 9.72 12.10
CA LYS A 58 -11.11 9.05 13.35
C LYS A 58 -9.66 9.36 13.71
N ARG A 59 -9.44 9.69 14.99
CA ARG A 59 -8.13 10.03 15.53
C ARG A 59 -7.93 9.28 16.83
N VAL A 60 -6.74 8.70 17.02
CA VAL A 60 -6.37 7.98 18.22
C VAL A 60 -5.05 8.55 18.73
N GLN A 61 -5.06 9.13 19.92
CA GLN A 61 -3.84 9.57 20.58
C GLN A 61 -3.25 8.41 21.37
N ILE A 62 -1.97 8.13 21.17
CA ILE A 62 -1.25 7.08 21.89
C ILE A 62 -0.41 7.69 23.04
N GLY A 63 -0.28 6.95 24.15
CA GLY A 63 0.57 7.35 25.27
C GLY A 63 0.01 8.43 26.19
N GLU A 64 -1.29 8.72 26.17
CA GLU A 64 -1.93 9.70 27.07
C GLU A 64 -1.71 9.43 28.57
N LYS A 65 -1.56 8.16 28.93
CA LYS A 65 -1.46 7.73 30.34
C LYS A 65 -0.03 7.85 30.89
N MET A 66 0.96 8.13 30.06
CA MET A 66 2.35 8.26 30.51
C MET A 66 2.59 9.56 31.28
N PRO A 67 3.20 9.50 32.50
CA PRO A 67 3.54 10.69 33.25
C PRO A 67 4.58 11.54 32.52
N GLY A 68 4.18 12.73 32.07
CA GLY A 68 5.13 13.70 31.52
C GLY A 68 4.86 14.20 30.11
N GLY A 69 3.95 13.62 29.35
CA GLY A 69 3.50 14.14 28.04
C GLY A 69 4.63 14.38 27.03
N GLN A 70 5.79 13.76 27.23
CA GLN A 70 6.92 13.88 26.30
C GLN A 70 6.72 12.86 25.18
N GLY A 71 6.54 13.37 23.98
CA GLY A 71 6.58 12.57 22.76
C GLY A 71 7.86 11.71 22.71
N PRO A 72 7.94 10.78 21.78
CA PRO A 72 8.92 9.68 21.78
C PRO A 72 10.40 10.04 21.64
N ASN A 73 10.80 11.31 21.75
CA ASN A 73 12.21 11.79 21.75
C ASN A 73 13.14 11.19 20.66
N GLY A 74 12.60 10.80 19.51
CA GLY A 74 13.41 10.26 18.44
C GLY A 74 13.78 8.77 18.58
N GLN A 75 13.10 7.98 19.42
CA GLN A 75 13.39 6.54 19.59
C GLN A 75 12.18 5.66 19.23
N PRO A 76 12.30 4.78 18.23
CA PRO A 76 11.22 3.88 17.80
C PRO A 76 10.67 3.00 18.93
N GLU A 77 11.52 2.53 19.84
CA GLU A 77 11.13 1.70 20.96
C GLU A 77 10.21 2.44 21.95
N THR A 78 10.38 3.75 22.07
CA THR A 78 9.49 4.58 22.91
C THR A 78 8.11 4.68 22.27
N SER A 79 8.02 4.91 20.96
CA SER A 79 6.78 4.95 20.23
C SER A 79 6.03 3.61 20.25
N GLU A 80 6.77 2.50 20.13
CA GLU A 80 6.21 1.16 20.29
C GLU A 80 5.57 0.98 21.68
N GLY A 81 6.26 1.42 22.75
CA GLY A 81 5.73 1.38 24.10
C GLY A 81 4.47 2.22 24.29
N LEU A 82 4.41 3.42 23.69
CA LEU A 82 3.20 4.28 23.72
C LEU A 82 2.03 3.65 22.98
N ALA A 83 2.28 3.00 21.84
CA ALA A 83 1.27 2.32 21.10
C ALA A 83 0.76 1.05 21.81
N GLU A 84 1.65 0.27 22.45
CA GLU A 84 1.25 -0.88 23.27
C GLU A 84 0.39 -0.48 24.48
N GLU A 85 0.67 0.65 25.13
CA GLU A 85 -0.18 1.18 26.19
C GLU A 85 -1.60 1.49 25.71
N SER A 86 -1.73 1.93 24.47
CA SER A 86 -2.99 2.31 23.82
C SER A 86 -3.59 1.21 22.96
N ARG A 87 -3.11 -0.04 23.09
CA ARG A 87 -3.47 -1.19 22.25
C ARG A 87 -4.97 -1.43 22.16
N GLU A 88 -5.72 -1.32 23.27
CA GLU A 88 -7.17 -1.51 23.30
C GLU A 88 -7.89 -0.46 22.42
N ASP A 89 -7.47 0.80 22.51
CA ASP A 89 -8.05 1.89 21.70
C ASP A 89 -7.75 1.70 20.21
N ILE A 90 -6.56 1.19 19.87
CA ILE A 90 -6.19 0.83 18.50
C ILE A 90 -7.05 -0.34 18.00
N LEU A 91 -7.17 -1.43 18.76
CA LEU A 91 -8.02 -2.57 18.40
C LEU A 91 -9.48 -2.14 18.19
N ASP A 92 -10.04 -1.33 19.09
CA ASP A 92 -11.40 -0.82 18.96
C ASP A 92 -11.57 0.06 17.71
N SER A 93 -10.50 0.72 17.30
CA SER A 93 -10.52 1.55 16.11
C SER A 93 -10.61 0.74 14.82
N LEU A 94 -10.09 -0.50 14.81
CA LEU A 94 -9.92 -1.35 13.64
C LEU A 94 -10.95 -2.49 13.51
N ARG A 95 -11.83 -2.72 14.50
CA ARG A 95 -12.74 -3.88 14.59
C ARG A 95 -13.58 -4.19 13.35
N SER A 96 -13.85 -3.20 12.52
CA SER A 96 -14.71 -3.38 11.34
C SER A 96 -13.94 -3.50 10.04
N ALA A 97 -12.61 -3.54 10.06
CA ALA A 97 -11.79 -3.57 8.87
C ALA A 97 -11.51 -5.03 8.44
N ASP A 98 -11.72 -5.32 7.16
CA ASP A 98 -11.31 -6.57 6.51
C ASP A 98 -9.89 -6.45 5.95
N MET A 99 -9.49 -5.23 5.57
CA MET A 99 -8.15 -4.89 5.11
C MET A 99 -7.67 -3.58 5.76
N VAL A 100 -6.41 -3.57 6.20
CA VAL A 100 -5.79 -2.39 6.82
C VAL A 100 -4.50 -2.04 6.09
N PHE A 101 -4.43 -0.79 5.61
CA PHE A 101 -3.19 -0.18 5.18
C PHE A 101 -2.60 0.63 6.34
N VAL A 102 -1.40 0.28 6.77
CA VAL A 102 -0.65 1.03 7.77
C VAL A 102 0.37 1.90 7.07
N VAL A 103 0.15 3.21 7.07
CA VAL A 103 1.02 4.19 6.39
C VAL A 103 1.92 4.88 7.40
N ALA A 104 3.24 4.81 7.19
CA ALA A 104 4.20 5.45 8.07
C ALA A 104 5.42 5.97 7.30
N GLY A 105 5.93 7.12 7.70
CA GLY A 105 7.24 7.62 7.29
C GLY A 105 8.33 7.08 8.21
N VAL A 106 9.32 6.37 7.68
CA VAL A 106 10.45 5.87 8.46
C VAL A 106 11.58 6.89 8.45
N GLY A 107 12.13 7.24 9.61
CA GLY A 107 13.40 7.96 9.76
C GLY A 107 13.35 9.41 10.19
N ARG A 108 12.22 10.07 10.31
CA ARG A 108 12.16 11.47 10.74
C ARG A 108 11.44 11.68 12.05
N ASP A 109 10.36 10.95 12.24
CA ASP A 109 9.53 11.04 13.42
C ASP A 109 9.45 9.67 14.09
N THR A 110 9.49 9.68 15.35
CA THR A 110 9.59 8.57 16.27
C THR A 110 8.41 7.64 16.26
N ASP A 111 7.30 8.06 15.67
CA ASP A 111 6.04 7.31 15.72
C ASP A 111 6.02 6.10 14.79
N SER A 112 7.04 5.94 13.92
CA SER A 112 7.18 4.75 13.08
C SER A 112 7.27 3.44 13.86
N GLY A 113 7.76 3.45 15.10
CA GLY A 113 7.73 2.29 15.99
C GLY A 113 6.32 1.85 16.36
N GLY A 114 5.39 2.80 16.50
CA GLY A 114 3.98 2.52 16.73
C GLY A 114 3.27 1.82 15.55
N ALA A 115 3.79 1.99 14.32
CA ALA A 115 3.21 1.36 13.14
C ALA A 115 3.24 -0.18 13.21
N SER A 116 4.28 -0.77 13.82
CA SER A 116 4.37 -2.22 14.02
C SER A 116 3.29 -2.74 14.97
N VAL A 117 2.97 -1.98 16.02
CA VAL A 117 1.89 -2.32 16.97
C VAL A 117 0.53 -2.23 16.29
N VAL A 118 0.29 -1.17 15.50
CA VAL A 118 -0.94 -1.01 14.73
C VAL A 118 -1.12 -2.17 13.74
N ALA A 119 -0.05 -2.55 13.03
CA ALA A 119 -0.05 -3.70 12.12
C ALA A 119 -0.37 -5.00 12.86
N GLY A 120 0.26 -5.23 14.02
CA GLY A 120 -0.02 -6.39 14.87
C GLY A 120 -1.47 -6.43 15.36
N CYS A 121 -2.05 -5.30 15.77
CA CYS A 121 -3.47 -5.19 16.14
C CYS A 121 -4.40 -5.54 14.97
N ALA A 122 -4.11 -5.03 13.78
CA ALA A 122 -4.90 -5.33 12.58
C ALA A 122 -4.88 -6.83 12.26
N LYS A 123 -3.68 -7.43 12.28
CA LYS A 123 -3.49 -8.86 12.03
C LYS A 123 -4.16 -9.74 13.07
N GLU A 124 -4.14 -9.35 14.37
CA GLU A 124 -4.85 -10.04 15.45
C GLU A 124 -6.36 -10.09 15.22
N LEU A 125 -6.93 -9.02 14.65
CA LEU A 125 -8.34 -8.95 14.27
C LEU A 125 -8.66 -9.76 13.00
N GLY A 126 -7.64 -10.35 12.32
CA GLY A 126 -7.81 -11.15 11.11
C GLY A 126 -7.89 -10.31 9.83
N ALA A 127 -7.67 -9.00 9.91
CA ALA A 127 -7.63 -8.14 8.74
C ALA A 127 -6.36 -8.40 7.90
N LEU A 128 -6.49 -8.39 6.57
CA LEU A 128 -5.33 -8.37 5.68
C LEU A 128 -4.56 -7.08 5.89
N THR A 129 -3.31 -7.17 6.35
CA THR A 129 -2.53 -6.01 6.80
C THR A 129 -1.37 -5.72 5.87
N VAL A 130 -1.41 -4.55 5.24
CA VAL A 130 -0.36 -4.08 4.32
C VAL A 130 0.28 -2.80 4.86
N ALA A 131 1.58 -2.84 5.10
CA ALA A 131 2.33 -1.66 5.51
C ALA A 131 2.88 -0.92 4.27
N LEU A 132 2.66 0.40 4.24
CA LEU A 132 3.19 1.30 3.22
C LEU A 132 4.19 2.24 3.90
N VAL A 133 5.45 2.13 3.54
CA VAL A 133 6.52 2.89 4.22
C VAL A 133 7.42 3.62 3.24
N THR A 134 7.88 4.82 3.63
CA THR A 134 8.92 5.54 2.91
C THR A 134 10.25 5.37 3.61
N GLU A 135 11.33 5.20 2.84
CA GLU A 135 12.69 5.35 3.38
C GLU A 135 13.02 6.83 3.60
N PRO A 136 13.84 7.16 4.61
CA PRO A 136 14.19 8.54 4.92
C PRO A 136 14.97 9.22 3.80
N PHE A 137 14.62 10.47 3.51
CA PHE A 137 15.27 11.29 2.50
C PHE A 137 16.68 11.76 2.88
N CYS A 138 17.05 11.70 4.17
CA CYS A 138 18.26 12.32 4.71
C CYS A 138 19.23 11.35 5.39
N ALA A 139 19.13 10.04 5.18
CA ALA A 139 20.03 9.07 5.81
C ALA A 139 21.47 9.20 5.31
N LYS A 140 22.23 10.20 5.80
CA LYS A 140 23.69 10.26 5.65
C LYS A 140 24.44 9.56 6.76
N GLU A 141 23.76 9.18 7.84
CA GLU A 141 24.36 8.57 9.02
C GLU A 141 23.96 7.10 9.12
N LYS A 142 24.95 6.24 9.36
CA LYS A 142 24.74 4.79 9.52
C LYS A 142 23.76 4.44 10.64
N GLU A 143 23.68 5.27 11.68
CA GLU A 143 22.75 5.06 12.80
C GLU A 143 21.29 5.24 12.41
N VAL A 144 20.98 6.18 11.53
CA VAL A 144 19.62 6.39 11.00
C VAL A 144 19.22 5.19 10.16
N ALA A 145 20.08 4.77 9.22
CA ALA A 145 19.81 3.62 8.38
C ALA A 145 19.60 2.31 9.17
N SER A 146 20.26 2.14 10.33
CA SER A 146 20.05 0.96 11.17
C SER A 146 18.71 0.97 11.92
N LYS A 147 18.24 2.14 12.35
CA LYS A 147 16.92 2.28 12.99
C LYS A 147 15.78 2.07 12.01
N ASP A 148 15.96 2.55 10.78
CA ASP A 148 14.99 2.39 9.71
C ASP A 148 14.82 0.93 9.31
N ALA A 149 15.94 0.21 9.14
CA ALA A 149 15.91 -1.22 8.87
C ALA A 149 15.18 -1.99 9.99
N PHE A 150 15.42 -1.63 11.25
CA PHE A 150 14.76 -2.23 12.40
C PHE A 150 13.23 -2.06 12.36
N VAL A 151 12.75 -0.86 12.02
CA VAL A 151 11.29 -0.60 11.91
C VAL A 151 10.68 -1.40 10.76
N ILE A 152 11.35 -1.44 9.61
CA ILE A 152 10.88 -2.21 8.45
C ILE A 152 10.87 -3.71 8.76
N ASP A 153 11.90 -4.23 9.41
CA ASP A 153 11.95 -5.65 9.79
C ASP A 153 10.86 -6.01 10.79
N LYS A 154 10.60 -5.16 11.79
CA LYS A 154 9.46 -5.34 12.69
C LYS A 154 8.11 -5.31 11.96
N LEU A 155 7.94 -4.41 11.00
CA LEU A 155 6.73 -4.36 10.19
C LEU A 155 6.54 -5.64 9.36
N LYS A 156 7.62 -6.22 8.82
CA LYS A 156 7.56 -7.52 8.12
C LYS A 156 7.12 -8.68 9.00
N GLU A 157 7.42 -8.61 10.31
CA GLU A 157 6.95 -9.63 11.27
C GLU A 157 5.47 -9.46 11.61
N GLN A 158 4.97 -8.21 11.64
CA GLN A 158 3.63 -7.87 12.10
C GLN A 158 2.60 -7.67 10.98
N ALA A 159 3.01 -7.32 9.77
CA ALA A 159 2.14 -7.17 8.60
C ALA A 159 2.14 -8.44 7.73
N ASP A 160 1.19 -8.54 6.82
CA ASP A 160 1.15 -9.57 5.79
C ASP A 160 2.07 -9.23 4.62
N ALA A 161 2.08 -7.94 4.24
CA ALA A 161 2.93 -7.41 3.20
C ALA A 161 3.50 -6.04 3.59
N VAL A 162 4.73 -5.74 3.16
CA VAL A 162 5.36 -4.43 3.33
C VAL A 162 5.81 -3.93 1.96
N ILE A 163 5.27 -2.78 1.56
CA ILE A 163 5.66 -2.05 0.35
C ILE A 163 6.51 -0.86 0.77
N THR A 164 7.74 -0.83 0.31
CA THR A 164 8.69 0.24 0.63
C THR A 164 8.91 1.14 -0.57
N VAL A 165 8.66 2.44 -0.41
CA VAL A 165 8.98 3.47 -1.40
C VAL A 165 10.34 4.06 -1.05
N SER A 166 11.37 3.64 -1.76
CA SER A 166 12.72 4.13 -1.53
C SER A 166 12.96 5.52 -2.14
N ARG A 167 13.83 6.29 -1.51
CA ARG A 167 14.29 7.57 -2.05
C ARG A 167 14.85 7.45 -3.46
N GLN A 168 15.56 6.36 -3.76
CA GLN A 168 16.11 6.14 -5.08
C GLN A 168 15.01 5.98 -6.12
N CYS A 169 13.95 5.25 -5.82
CA CYS A 169 12.78 5.14 -6.71
C CYS A 169 12.15 6.50 -6.99
N LEU A 170 12.02 7.36 -5.97
CA LEU A 170 11.47 8.71 -6.14
C LEU A 170 12.35 9.59 -7.03
N TRP A 171 13.68 9.48 -6.94
CA TRP A 171 14.60 10.21 -7.83
C TRP A 171 14.58 9.68 -9.27
N GLU A 172 14.42 8.37 -9.45
CA GLU A 172 14.28 7.77 -10.78
C GLU A 172 12.98 8.21 -11.46
N ILE A 173 11.89 8.41 -10.69
CA ILE A 173 10.59 8.86 -11.19
C ILE A 173 10.57 10.36 -11.46
N ASN A 174 11.07 11.19 -10.52
CA ASN A 174 10.90 12.66 -10.55
C ASN A 174 12.17 13.44 -10.95
N GLY A 175 13.32 12.76 -11.08
CA GLY A 175 14.62 13.35 -11.35
C GLY A 175 15.44 13.69 -10.10
N GLN A 176 16.76 13.82 -10.27
CA GLN A 176 17.70 14.01 -9.15
C GLN A 176 17.67 15.39 -8.51
N ASP A 177 17.11 16.39 -9.20
CA ASP A 177 16.98 17.77 -8.71
C ASP A 177 15.69 17.99 -7.90
N THR A 178 14.92 16.93 -7.65
CA THR A 178 13.67 16.98 -6.88
C THR A 178 13.92 17.45 -5.45
N SER A 179 13.20 18.46 -5.01
CA SER A 179 13.23 18.94 -3.63
C SER A 179 12.66 17.89 -2.65
N ILE A 180 12.99 18.01 -1.37
CA ILE A 180 12.46 17.08 -0.34
C ILE A 180 10.93 17.15 -0.29
N GLU A 181 10.34 18.34 -0.42
CA GLU A 181 8.88 18.52 -0.40
C GLU A 181 8.20 17.84 -1.59
N GLU A 182 8.78 17.97 -2.79
CA GLU A 182 8.29 17.29 -3.98
C GLU A 182 8.43 15.78 -3.87
N ALA A 183 9.51 15.28 -3.29
CA ALA A 183 9.72 13.86 -3.07
C ALA A 183 8.72 13.28 -2.06
N VAL A 184 8.39 14.00 -0.97
CA VAL A 184 7.34 13.61 -0.01
C VAL A 184 5.99 13.55 -0.70
N ARG A 185 5.60 14.59 -1.46
CA ARG A 185 4.34 14.58 -2.23
C ARG A 185 4.27 13.46 -3.25
N ALA A 186 5.39 13.13 -3.88
CA ALA A 186 5.45 12.01 -4.82
C ALA A 186 5.23 10.66 -4.10
N ALA A 187 5.79 10.47 -2.91
CA ALA A 187 5.54 9.30 -2.09
C ALA A 187 4.08 9.19 -1.66
N ASP A 188 3.47 10.30 -1.21
CA ASP A 188 2.05 10.35 -0.83
C ASP A 188 1.14 10.01 -2.01
N ASN A 189 1.48 10.49 -3.21
CA ASN A 189 0.76 10.14 -4.44
C ASN A 189 0.90 8.66 -4.80
N ILE A 190 2.08 8.06 -4.60
CA ILE A 190 2.27 6.62 -4.79
C ILE A 190 1.39 5.84 -3.80
N PHE A 191 1.36 6.21 -2.54
CA PHE A 191 0.49 5.57 -1.55
C PHE A 191 -0.99 5.71 -1.92
N TYR A 192 -1.42 6.89 -2.36
CA TYR A 192 -2.77 7.08 -2.89
C TYR A 192 -3.07 6.11 -4.04
N GLN A 193 -2.17 5.99 -5.02
CA GLN A 193 -2.35 5.09 -6.16
C GLN A 193 -2.42 3.62 -5.72
N ILE A 194 -1.62 3.21 -4.73
CA ILE A 194 -1.65 1.86 -4.17
C ILE A 194 -3.02 1.56 -3.57
N VAL A 195 -3.47 2.41 -2.64
CA VAL A 195 -4.74 2.21 -1.93
C VAL A 195 -5.91 2.26 -2.90
N LYS A 196 -5.91 3.25 -3.83
CA LYS A 196 -6.92 3.37 -4.87
C LYS A 196 -6.95 2.13 -5.77
N GLY A 197 -5.80 1.71 -6.30
CA GLY A 197 -5.72 0.59 -7.24
C GLY A 197 -6.18 -0.74 -6.62
N ILE A 198 -5.82 -0.99 -5.36
CA ILE A 198 -6.30 -2.18 -4.63
C ILE A 198 -7.79 -2.03 -4.26
N GLY A 199 -8.22 -0.82 -3.87
CA GLY A 199 -9.61 -0.53 -3.59
C GLY A 199 -10.51 -0.72 -4.83
N ASP A 200 -10.05 -0.28 -5.98
CA ASP A 200 -10.76 -0.46 -7.26
C ASP A 200 -10.91 -1.95 -7.63
N ILE A 201 -9.88 -2.77 -7.38
CA ILE A 201 -9.95 -4.23 -7.58
C ILE A 201 -11.05 -4.84 -6.72
N ILE A 202 -11.14 -4.46 -5.46
CA ILE A 202 -12.06 -5.06 -4.47
C ILE A 202 -13.49 -4.52 -4.64
N GLY A 203 -13.62 -3.25 -5.06
CA GLY A 203 -14.89 -2.50 -5.02
C GLY A 203 -15.64 -2.40 -6.34
N GLN A 204 -15.04 -2.77 -7.47
CA GLN A 204 -15.66 -2.59 -8.79
C GLN A 204 -16.08 -3.92 -9.42
N SER A 205 -17.19 -3.88 -10.16
CA SER A 205 -17.67 -5.02 -10.96
C SER A 205 -17.07 -4.92 -12.36
N GLY A 206 -16.34 -5.92 -12.84
CA GLY A 206 -15.73 -5.97 -14.17
C GLY A 206 -16.10 -7.22 -14.97
N ILE A 207 -15.45 -7.43 -16.12
CA ILE A 207 -15.70 -8.57 -17.03
C ILE A 207 -15.12 -9.88 -16.46
N ASP A 208 -13.93 -9.80 -15.85
CA ASP A 208 -13.28 -10.85 -15.06
C ASP A 208 -12.80 -10.18 -13.75
N ASN A 209 -13.66 -10.25 -12.73
CA ASN A 209 -13.42 -9.55 -11.46
C ASN A 209 -12.45 -10.35 -10.60
N LEU A 210 -11.38 -9.64 -10.20
CA LEU A 210 -10.65 -9.99 -8.99
C LEU A 210 -11.52 -9.64 -7.77
N ASP A 211 -11.49 -10.49 -6.80
CA ASP A 211 -12.17 -10.26 -5.52
C ASP A 211 -11.18 -10.08 -4.37
N PHE A 212 -11.70 -9.82 -3.17
CA PHE A 212 -10.87 -9.68 -1.98
C PHE A 212 -10.08 -10.97 -1.66
N ALA A 213 -10.59 -12.14 -2.02
CA ALA A 213 -9.90 -13.41 -1.77
C ALA A 213 -8.67 -13.54 -2.67
N ASP A 214 -8.73 -13.06 -3.93
CA ASP A 214 -7.60 -13.02 -4.85
C ASP A 214 -6.49 -12.10 -4.30
N VAL A 215 -6.85 -10.87 -3.91
CA VAL A 215 -5.91 -9.92 -3.28
C VAL A 215 -5.27 -10.53 -2.03
N LYS A 216 -6.07 -11.19 -1.20
CA LYS A 216 -5.60 -11.86 0.02
C LYS A 216 -4.66 -13.02 -0.29
N SER A 217 -4.90 -13.83 -1.33
CA SER A 217 -4.03 -14.96 -1.69
C SER A 217 -2.61 -14.52 -2.07
N ILE A 218 -2.50 -13.37 -2.73
CA ILE A 218 -1.22 -12.79 -3.16
C ILE A 218 -0.49 -12.09 -2.00
N LEU A 219 -1.21 -11.30 -1.18
CA LEU A 219 -0.60 -10.43 -0.18
C LEU A 219 -0.44 -11.08 1.20
N ALA A 220 -1.25 -12.10 1.56
CA ALA A 220 -1.18 -12.71 2.88
C ALA A 220 0.17 -13.39 3.13
N ASN A 221 0.82 -13.00 4.23
CA ASN A 221 2.12 -13.51 4.67
C ASN A 221 3.20 -13.47 3.57
N SER A 222 3.15 -12.47 2.70
CA SER A 222 4.07 -12.35 1.56
C SER A 222 5.38 -11.63 1.92
N GLY A 223 5.44 -10.96 3.07
CA GLY A 223 6.63 -10.22 3.50
C GLY A 223 6.86 -8.98 2.64
N THR A 224 7.90 -8.96 1.82
CA THR A 224 8.15 -7.82 0.92
C THR A 224 7.26 -7.91 -0.33
N ALA A 225 6.62 -6.78 -0.67
CA ALA A 225 5.85 -6.63 -1.90
C ALA A 225 6.38 -5.45 -2.72
N PHE A 226 6.32 -5.60 -4.04
CA PHE A 226 6.67 -4.57 -5.01
C PHE A 226 5.45 -4.19 -5.83
N ILE A 227 5.38 -2.96 -6.30
CA ILE A 227 4.24 -2.48 -7.05
C ILE A 227 4.69 -1.66 -8.25
N GLY A 228 3.99 -1.81 -9.37
CA GLY A 228 4.21 -1.01 -10.57
C GLY A 228 2.90 -0.42 -11.05
N PHE A 229 2.97 0.80 -11.55
CA PHE A 229 1.87 1.50 -12.19
C PHE A 229 2.24 1.85 -13.60
N GLY A 230 1.31 1.70 -14.52
CA GLY A 230 1.47 2.13 -15.90
C GLY A 230 0.20 2.72 -16.45
N GLU A 231 0.34 3.74 -17.27
CA GLU A 231 -0.76 4.36 -17.98
C GLU A 231 -0.36 4.57 -19.44
N ALA A 232 -1.31 4.37 -20.33
CA ALA A 232 -1.14 4.67 -21.75
C ALA A 232 -2.45 5.14 -22.39
N VAL A 233 -2.35 5.82 -23.53
CA VAL A 233 -3.50 6.35 -24.27
C VAL A 233 -3.34 5.95 -25.75
N GLY A 234 -4.43 5.55 -26.37
CA GLY A 234 -4.48 5.21 -27.80
C GLY A 234 -4.70 3.72 -28.06
N GLU A 235 -4.37 3.29 -29.28
CA GLU A 235 -4.47 1.88 -29.69
C GLU A 235 -3.46 1.02 -28.91
N ASN A 236 -3.87 -0.19 -28.50
CA ASN A 236 -3.09 -1.12 -27.67
C ASN A 236 -2.62 -0.48 -26.32
N SER A 237 -3.45 0.37 -25.76
CA SER A 237 -3.11 1.10 -24.55
C SER A 237 -2.89 0.19 -23.34
N SER A 238 -3.56 -0.96 -23.26
CA SER A 238 -3.36 -1.95 -22.20
C SER A 238 -1.95 -2.52 -22.20
N LEU A 239 -1.45 -2.98 -23.35
CA LEU A 239 -0.10 -3.53 -23.46
C LEU A 239 0.97 -2.46 -23.20
N ALA A 240 0.76 -1.24 -23.68
CA ALA A 240 1.67 -0.12 -23.43
C ALA A 240 1.70 0.26 -21.94
N ALA A 241 0.55 0.26 -21.27
CA ALA A 241 0.43 0.51 -19.84
C ALA A 241 1.15 -0.58 -19.02
N VAL A 242 0.99 -1.86 -19.39
CA VAL A 242 1.72 -2.98 -18.73
C VAL A 242 3.23 -2.81 -18.88
N LYS A 243 3.73 -2.45 -20.06
CA LYS A 243 5.17 -2.21 -20.27
C LYS A 243 5.67 -1.07 -19.38
N THR A 244 4.91 0.02 -19.27
CA THR A 244 5.23 1.12 -18.34
C THR A 244 5.24 0.66 -16.90
N ALA A 245 4.28 -0.18 -16.47
CA ALA A 245 4.25 -0.73 -15.12
C ALA A 245 5.45 -1.62 -14.81
N ILE A 246 5.86 -2.48 -15.77
CA ILE A 246 7.03 -3.35 -15.66
C ILE A 246 8.33 -2.54 -15.52
N GLU A 247 8.45 -1.43 -16.25
CA GLU A 247 9.61 -0.54 -16.22
C GLU A 247 9.64 0.36 -14.96
N SER A 248 8.60 0.34 -14.15
CA SER A 248 8.51 1.15 -12.93
C SER A 248 9.65 0.81 -11.96
N PRO A 249 10.39 1.81 -11.45
CA PRO A 249 11.41 1.60 -10.42
C PRO A 249 10.86 0.96 -9.14
N LEU A 250 9.56 1.04 -8.90
CA LEU A 250 8.89 0.45 -7.74
C LEU A 250 8.65 -1.06 -7.91
N LEU A 251 8.74 -1.61 -9.14
CA LEU A 251 8.50 -3.02 -9.44
C LEU A 251 9.80 -3.82 -9.60
N LYS A 252 10.88 -3.42 -8.95
CA LYS A 252 12.21 -4.08 -9.05
C LYS A 252 12.22 -5.57 -8.69
N GLY A 253 11.26 -6.02 -7.89
CA GLY A 253 11.12 -7.42 -7.46
C GLY A 253 10.35 -8.33 -8.42
N LEU A 254 9.94 -7.87 -9.61
CA LEU A 254 9.20 -8.70 -10.54
C LEU A 254 9.99 -9.95 -10.98
N LYS A 255 11.30 -9.78 -11.23
CA LYS A 255 12.20 -10.88 -11.55
C LYS A 255 12.46 -11.73 -10.30
N GLY A 256 11.81 -12.85 -10.21
CA GLY A 256 11.88 -13.74 -9.04
C GLY A 256 10.60 -13.76 -8.21
N ALA A 257 9.61 -12.94 -8.53
CA ALA A 257 8.29 -12.99 -7.89
C ALA A 257 7.59 -14.30 -8.22
N ARG A 258 7.03 -14.95 -7.19
CA ARG A 258 6.28 -16.21 -7.30
C ARG A 258 4.76 -16.01 -7.19
N ALA A 259 4.32 -14.81 -6.81
CA ALA A 259 2.91 -14.47 -6.81
C ALA A 259 2.74 -13.04 -7.35
N ILE A 260 1.88 -12.89 -8.35
CA ILE A 260 1.66 -11.64 -9.05
C ILE A 260 0.17 -11.40 -9.21
N LEU A 261 -0.25 -10.18 -8.90
CA LEU A 261 -1.58 -9.70 -9.18
C LEU A 261 -1.48 -8.53 -10.17
N MET A 262 -2.23 -8.59 -11.25
CA MET A 262 -2.34 -7.54 -12.25
C MET A 262 -3.79 -7.13 -12.43
N ASN A 263 -4.08 -5.84 -12.42
CA ASN A 263 -5.39 -5.34 -12.82
C ASN A 263 -5.24 -4.27 -13.91
N ILE A 264 -6.00 -4.44 -14.97
CA ILE A 264 -6.10 -3.50 -16.11
C ILE A 264 -7.42 -2.75 -15.97
N VAL A 265 -7.37 -1.43 -15.96
CA VAL A 265 -8.55 -0.56 -15.93
C VAL A 265 -8.60 0.29 -17.20
N GLY A 266 -9.73 0.33 -17.86
CA GLY A 266 -9.91 1.14 -19.06
C GLY A 266 -11.34 1.07 -19.58
N SER A 267 -11.63 1.80 -20.66
CA SER A 267 -12.90 1.67 -21.37
C SER A 267 -12.94 0.42 -22.24
N SER A 268 -14.10 0.02 -22.67
CA SER A 268 -14.28 -1.09 -23.63
C SER A 268 -13.47 -0.89 -24.93
N SER A 269 -13.14 0.35 -25.28
CA SER A 269 -12.34 0.67 -26.48
C SER A 269 -10.83 0.72 -26.23
N SER A 270 -10.39 0.96 -24.99
CA SER A 270 -8.98 1.12 -24.64
C SER A 270 -8.34 -0.16 -24.07
N ILE A 271 -9.14 -1.05 -23.50
CA ILE A 271 -8.63 -2.34 -22.95
C ILE A 271 -8.12 -3.24 -24.07
N GLY A 272 -8.63 -3.08 -25.29
CA GLY A 272 -8.34 -3.99 -26.38
C GLY A 272 -9.09 -5.32 -26.25
N GLY A 273 -8.72 -6.31 -27.04
CA GLY A 273 -9.32 -7.63 -26.96
C GLY A 273 -8.54 -8.56 -26.02
N MET A 274 -9.08 -9.78 -25.82
CA MET A 274 -8.39 -10.85 -25.07
C MET A 274 -6.96 -11.13 -25.56
N ILE A 275 -6.66 -10.79 -26.82
CA ILE A 275 -5.30 -10.96 -27.38
C ILE A 275 -4.32 -10.03 -26.68
N GLU A 276 -4.68 -8.74 -26.49
CA GLU A 276 -3.82 -7.77 -25.82
C GLU A 276 -3.62 -8.09 -24.33
N VAL A 277 -4.69 -8.52 -23.65
CA VAL A 277 -4.61 -8.97 -22.27
C VAL A 277 -3.68 -10.18 -22.13
N ASN A 278 -3.76 -11.12 -23.09
CA ASN A 278 -2.86 -12.29 -23.09
C ASN A 278 -1.41 -11.90 -23.39
N GLU A 279 -1.16 -10.96 -24.31
CA GLU A 279 0.19 -10.43 -24.57
C GLU A 279 0.74 -9.69 -23.34
N ALA A 280 -0.08 -8.93 -22.63
CA ALA A 280 0.26 -8.25 -21.40
C ALA A 280 0.64 -9.24 -20.28
N THR A 281 -0.16 -10.29 -20.09
CA THR A 281 0.11 -11.36 -19.13
C THR A 281 1.40 -12.12 -19.48
N THR A 282 1.61 -12.41 -20.76
CA THR A 282 2.83 -13.06 -21.26
C THR A 282 4.07 -12.23 -20.96
N ALA A 283 4.02 -10.91 -21.18
CA ALA A 283 5.13 -10.01 -20.87
C ALA A 283 5.54 -10.02 -19.38
N ILE A 284 4.57 -10.16 -18.48
CA ILE A 284 4.83 -10.31 -17.04
C ILE A 284 5.41 -11.70 -16.74
N GLN A 285 4.84 -12.76 -17.33
CA GLN A 285 5.27 -14.15 -17.11
C GLN A 285 6.72 -14.39 -17.53
N GLU A 286 7.18 -13.77 -18.63
CA GLU A 286 8.55 -13.86 -19.12
C GLU A 286 9.59 -13.27 -18.14
N LEU A 287 9.17 -12.34 -17.29
CA LEU A 287 10.02 -11.67 -16.30
C LEU A 287 9.93 -12.27 -14.91
N ALA A 288 8.83 -12.91 -14.60
CA ALA A 288 8.54 -13.53 -13.30
C ALA A 288 9.33 -14.85 -13.12
N HIS A 289 9.26 -15.42 -11.91
CA HIS A 289 9.74 -16.78 -11.68
C HIS A 289 8.94 -17.78 -12.55
N GLN A 290 9.60 -18.85 -13.02
CA GLN A 290 8.96 -19.86 -13.89
C GLN A 290 7.71 -20.51 -13.29
N ASP A 291 7.64 -20.63 -11.96
CA ASP A 291 6.52 -21.20 -11.22
C ASP A 291 5.62 -20.09 -10.61
N ALA A 292 5.64 -18.87 -11.16
CA ALA A 292 4.85 -17.76 -10.64
C ALA A 292 3.35 -18.01 -10.85
N GLU A 293 2.58 -17.85 -9.78
CA GLU A 293 1.13 -17.72 -9.84
C GLU A 293 0.77 -16.30 -10.26
N ILE A 294 0.08 -16.16 -11.39
CA ILE A 294 -0.34 -14.85 -11.90
C ILE A 294 -1.85 -14.79 -11.89
N ILE A 295 -2.39 -13.90 -11.07
CA ILE A 295 -3.81 -13.58 -11.01
C ILE A 295 -3.99 -12.23 -11.71
N TRP A 296 -4.91 -12.16 -12.67
CA TRP A 296 -5.18 -10.93 -13.40
C TRP A 296 -6.68 -10.66 -13.53
N GLY A 297 -7.01 -9.39 -13.59
CA GLY A 297 -8.36 -8.92 -13.80
C GLY A 297 -8.44 -7.74 -14.75
N VAL A 298 -9.65 -7.50 -15.25
CA VAL A 298 -9.96 -6.40 -16.14
C VAL A 298 -11.19 -5.67 -15.63
N THR A 299 -11.00 -4.41 -15.27
CA THR A 299 -12.06 -3.52 -14.80
C THR A 299 -12.44 -2.54 -15.91
N THR A 300 -13.72 -2.48 -16.26
CA THR A 300 -14.21 -1.57 -17.29
C THR A 300 -14.67 -0.27 -16.66
N ASP A 301 -14.08 0.85 -17.08
CA ASP A 301 -14.49 2.21 -16.73
C ASP A 301 -14.57 3.06 -18.01
N GLU A 302 -15.79 3.32 -18.47
CA GLU A 302 -16.04 4.09 -19.69
C GLU A 302 -15.61 5.57 -19.56
N ALA A 303 -15.43 6.10 -18.34
CA ALA A 303 -14.91 7.43 -18.12
C ALA A 303 -13.43 7.58 -18.51
N MET A 304 -12.69 6.47 -18.63
CA MET A 304 -11.29 6.44 -19.05
C MET A 304 -11.08 6.82 -20.53
N GLY A 305 -12.11 6.70 -21.36
CA GLY A 305 -12.01 7.01 -22.81
C GLY A 305 -10.95 6.14 -23.49
N GLU A 306 -9.96 6.75 -24.13
CA GLU A 306 -8.85 6.04 -24.81
C GLU A 306 -7.69 5.67 -23.86
N LYS A 307 -7.82 5.96 -22.57
CA LYS A 307 -6.79 5.69 -21.56
C LYS A 307 -6.95 4.29 -20.99
N ALA A 308 -5.86 3.57 -20.81
CA ALA A 308 -5.78 2.39 -19.95
C ALA A 308 -4.77 2.61 -18.83
N SER A 309 -5.06 2.10 -17.66
CA SER A 309 -4.14 2.06 -16.52
C SER A 309 -3.97 0.63 -16.01
N VAL A 310 -2.81 0.34 -15.48
CA VAL A 310 -2.45 -0.99 -14.98
C VAL A 310 -1.76 -0.85 -13.63
N ILE A 311 -2.15 -1.70 -12.71
CA ILE A 311 -1.43 -1.95 -11.47
C ILE A 311 -0.90 -3.38 -11.49
N VAL A 312 0.37 -3.55 -11.13
CA VAL A 312 1.02 -4.86 -10.97
C VAL A 312 1.58 -4.94 -9.56
N ILE A 313 1.23 -5.99 -8.83
CA ILE A 313 1.76 -6.28 -7.50
C ILE A 313 2.54 -7.58 -7.58
N ALA A 314 3.79 -7.58 -7.14
CA ALA A 314 4.69 -8.73 -7.16
C ALA A 314 5.14 -9.06 -5.74
N THR A 315 5.00 -10.32 -5.33
CA THR A 315 5.28 -10.79 -3.97
C THR A 315 5.92 -12.17 -3.95
N LYS A 316 6.21 -12.69 -2.76
CA LYS A 316 6.76 -14.03 -2.53
C LYS A 316 8.02 -14.25 -3.36
N LEU A 317 9.00 -13.37 -3.18
CA LEU A 317 10.27 -13.46 -3.88
C LEU A 317 10.96 -14.80 -3.57
N ALA A 318 11.62 -15.38 -4.59
CA ALA A 318 12.54 -16.48 -4.35
C ALA A 318 13.66 -16.00 -3.41
N GLU A 319 13.98 -16.78 -2.38
CA GLU A 319 15.18 -16.49 -1.58
C GLU A 319 16.42 -16.63 -2.45
N ASP A 320 17.45 -15.80 -2.22
CA ASP A 320 18.71 -15.80 -2.99
C ASP A 320 19.44 -17.18 -3.02
N SER A 321 18.94 -18.17 -2.25
CA SER A 321 19.46 -19.53 -2.21
C SER A 321 19.04 -20.42 -3.40
N ASP A 322 18.06 -19.99 -4.21
CA ASP A 322 17.54 -20.77 -5.36
C ASP A 322 18.30 -20.46 -6.68
N GLU A 323 19.29 -19.55 -6.69
CA GLU A 323 20.09 -19.20 -7.88
C GLU A 323 21.34 -20.09 -8.11
N VAL A 324 21.46 -21.24 -7.48
CA VAL A 324 22.58 -22.16 -7.76
C VAL A 324 22.05 -23.54 -8.14
N GLU A 325 21.68 -23.72 -9.40
CA GLU A 325 21.87 -24.95 -10.16
C GLU A 325 21.38 -24.77 -11.61
N VAL A 326 22.26 -24.32 -12.50
CA VAL A 326 22.33 -24.77 -13.91
C VAL A 326 23.78 -24.74 -14.35
#